data_54a729ac9005d9b387049b5cb34a88ab
#
_entry.id   54a729ac9005d9b387049b5cb34a88ab
#
_cell.length_a   1.000
_cell.length_b   1.000
_cell.length_c   1.000
_cell.angle_alpha   90.00
_cell.angle_beta   90.00
_cell.angle_gamma   90.00
#
_symmetry.space_group_name_H-M   'P 1'
#
loop_
_entity.id
_entity.type
_entity.pdbx_description
1 polymer ?
#
loop_
_entity_poly.entity_id
_entity_poly.type
_entity_poly.pdbx_seq_one_letter_code
_entity_poly.pdbx_strand_id
1 'polypeptide(L)'
;YPAEGVGPGSFPEGYDPLTGLKAADPALLGRRPLIIKVENLPRDDRPQWGLSNADLIYEYYTELGTTRFAAIYYGQDAEKVGPIRSARHFDVNVIRAYKAWFIFGSAYEGVMTRLLNSEFYMRLILEGPYACPALCRDNATGKNFLVANTAEFYKAVTGDNARQNLDGMFFQLQAPTGGQAANSVFARFSAAVYNRWDYDAKSGRYLRFSDIDNDFTGSNEQYGPLVDRATQEQIGAENVVIIFAPFEYLVKRADTEVLDVNMNGSGLAYIARDGQIYKVRWS
;
A
#
# COMPACT_ATOMS: atom_id res chain seq x y z
N TYR A 1 15.09 18.08 1.82
CA TYR A 1 13.94 18.97 1.56
C TYR A 1 14.39 20.41 1.62
N PRO A 2 13.83 21.33 0.79
CA PRO A 2 13.92 22.76 1.06
C PRO A 2 13.35 23.08 2.45
N ALA A 3 13.86 24.12 3.10
CA ALA A 3 13.40 24.50 4.44
C ALA A 3 11.90 24.82 4.49
N GLU A 4 11.36 25.35 3.40
CA GLU A 4 9.95 25.67 3.18
C GLU A 4 9.08 24.45 2.84
N GLY A 5 9.70 23.30 2.59
CA GLY A 5 9.03 22.09 2.14
C GLY A 5 8.84 22.00 0.63
N VAL A 6 8.18 20.93 0.13
CA VAL A 6 7.85 20.69 -1.28
C VAL A 6 6.39 20.29 -1.43
N GLY A 7 5.74 20.71 -2.52
CA GLY A 7 4.32 20.53 -2.77
C GLY A 7 3.47 21.65 -2.16
N PRO A 8 2.13 21.53 -2.17
CA PRO A 8 1.35 20.48 -2.82
C PRO A 8 1.17 20.67 -4.34
N GLY A 9 1.40 21.86 -4.88
CA GLY A 9 1.11 22.19 -6.27
C GLY A 9 2.34 22.23 -7.19
N SER A 10 3.54 22.06 -6.65
CA SER A 10 4.78 22.01 -7.44
C SER A 10 5.85 21.20 -6.74
N PHE A 11 6.59 20.45 -7.54
CA PHE A 11 7.74 19.68 -7.07
C PHE A 11 8.97 20.07 -7.92
N PRO A 12 10.17 20.20 -7.31
CA PRO A 12 11.38 20.41 -8.07
C PRO A 12 11.61 19.24 -9.04
N GLU A 13 12.34 19.50 -10.12
CA GLU A 13 12.69 18.48 -11.09
C GLU A 13 13.40 17.29 -10.42
N GLY A 14 12.97 16.07 -10.75
CA GLY A 14 13.50 14.84 -10.18
C GLY A 14 12.99 14.50 -8.79
N TYR A 15 12.06 15.26 -8.22
CA TYR A 15 11.40 14.91 -6.96
C TYR A 15 10.11 14.12 -7.20
N ASP A 16 9.95 13.06 -6.44
CA ASP A 16 8.77 12.22 -6.46
C ASP A 16 7.63 12.89 -5.67
N PRO A 17 6.48 13.20 -6.30
CA PRO A 17 5.33 13.78 -5.61
C PRO A 17 4.64 12.85 -4.63
N LEU A 18 4.97 11.56 -4.58
CA LEU A 18 4.41 10.60 -3.62
C LEU A 18 5.22 10.50 -2.33
N THR A 19 6.49 10.84 -2.37
CA THR A 19 7.41 10.75 -1.21
C THR A 19 8.00 12.09 -0.80
N GLY A 20 7.98 13.08 -1.71
CA GLY A 20 8.68 14.35 -1.55
C GLY A 20 10.20 14.23 -1.63
N LEU A 21 10.73 13.07 -1.92
CA LEU A 21 12.16 12.79 -2.01
C LEU A 21 12.65 12.90 -3.45
N LYS A 22 13.94 13.19 -3.61
CA LYS A 22 14.58 13.12 -4.92
C LYS A 22 14.67 11.65 -5.33
N ALA A 23 14.12 11.32 -6.51
CA ALA A 23 14.21 9.97 -7.05
C ALA A 23 15.67 9.60 -7.38
N ALA A 24 16.05 8.35 -7.12
CA ALA A 24 17.37 7.85 -7.48
C ALA A 24 17.58 7.83 -9.01
N ASP A 25 16.51 7.49 -9.75
CA ASP A 25 16.42 7.63 -11.20
C ASP A 25 15.22 8.53 -11.56
N PRO A 26 15.45 9.81 -11.86
CA PRO A 26 14.37 10.74 -12.22
C PRO A 26 13.61 10.36 -13.49
N ALA A 27 14.18 9.53 -14.37
CA ALA A 27 13.49 9.08 -15.59
C ALA A 27 12.24 8.24 -15.27
N LEU A 28 12.23 7.54 -14.13
CA LEU A 28 11.08 6.76 -13.69
C LEU A 28 9.84 7.64 -13.42
N LEU A 29 10.04 8.89 -13.04
CA LEU A 29 8.96 9.84 -12.80
C LEU A 29 8.25 10.33 -14.09
N GLY A 30 8.77 9.95 -15.25
CA GLY A 30 8.15 10.22 -16.55
C GLY A 30 6.96 9.30 -16.89
N ARG A 31 6.72 8.25 -16.08
CA ARG A 31 5.70 7.23 -16.30
C ARG A 31 4.47 7.40 -15.38
N ARG A 32 3.42 6.63 -15.62
CA ARG A 32 2.26 6.51 -14.75
C ARG A 32 2.61 5.64 -13.53
N PRO A 33 2.14 5.94 -12.30
CA PRO A 33 2.31 5.04 -11.16
C PRO A 33 1.69 3.66 -11.40
N LEU A 34 2.20 2.67 -10.68
CA LEU A 34 1.70 1.30 -10.70
C LEU A 34 1.26 0.89 -9.29
N ILE A 35 0.04 0.39 -9.17
CA ILE A 35 -0.47 -0.22 -7.94
C ILE A 35 -0.47 -1.74 -8.12
N ILE A 36 0.06 -2.45 -7.13
CA ILE A 36 0.01 -3.91 -7.09
C ILE A 36 -0.73 -4.35 -5.84
N LYS A 37 -1.72 -5.21 -6.03
CA LYS A 37 -2.51 -5.77 -4.94
C LYS A 37 -1.78 -6.93 -4.29
N VAL A 38 -1.29 -6.75 -3.07
CA VAL A 38 -0.47 -7.73 -2.35
C VAL A 38 -1.22 -8.34 -1.18
N GLU A 39 -1.00 -9.63 -0.95
CA GLU A 39 -1.58 -10.40 0.13
C GLU A 39 -0.99 -10.04 1.49
N ASN A 40 -1.80 -10.16 2.56
CA ASN A 40 -1.32 -10.12 3.93
C ASN A 40 -1.61 -11.41 4.72
N LEU A 41 -2.66 -12.14 4.37
CA LEU A 41 -3.00 -13.45 4.94
C LEU A 41 -3.30 -14.45 3.81
N PRO A 42 -3.03 -15.75 4.02
CA PRO A 42 -2.62 -16.41 5.27
C PRO A 42 -1.16 -16.10 5.66
N ARG A 43 -0.83 -16.29 6.96
CA ARG A 43 0.50 -16.00 7.50
C ARG A 43 1.61 -16.81 6.86
N ASP A 44 1.33 -18.05 6.47
CA ASP A 44 2.28 -18.96 5.81
C ASP A 44 2.75 -18.47 4.44
N ASP A 45 2.08 -17.46 3.87
CA ASP A 45 2.49 -16.82 2.62
C ASP A 45 3.46 -15.68 2.84
N ARG A 46 3.58 -15.20 4.09
CA ARG A 46 4.58 -14.19 4.50
C ARG A 46 5.99 -14.80 4.57
N PRO A 47 7.03 -13.98 4.45
CA PRO A 47 7.00 -12.57 4.12
C PRO A 47 6.69 -12.33 2.63
N GLN A 48 6.17 -11.16 2.34
CA GLN A 48 5.91 -10.71 0.98
C GLN A 48 7.22 -10.31 0.28
N TRP A 49 7.18 -10.19 -1.05
CA TRP A 49 8.26 -9.62 -1.84
C TRP A 49 7.96 -8.18 -2.24
N GLY A 50 8.96 -7.32 -2.21
CA GLY A 50 9.00 -6.03 -2.86
C GLY A 50 8.21 -4.91 -2.19
N LEU A 51 7.65 -5.12 -1.00
CA LEU A 51 6.96 -4.05 -0.27
C LEU A 51 7.91 -2.91 0.15
N SER A 52 9.19 -3.21 0.39
CA SER A 52 10.21 -2.20 0.74
C SER A 52 10.50 -1.21 -0.40
N ASN A 53 10.16 -1.55 -1.64
CA ASN A 53 10.34 -0.70 -2.81
C ASN A 53 9.11 0.17 -3.13
N ALA A 54 8.00 -0.02 -2.42
CA ALA A 54 6.81 0.80 -2.64
C ALA A 54 7.00 2.21 -2.06
N ASP A 55 6.59 3.23 -2.82
CA ASP A 55 6.59 4.62 -2.36
C ASP A 55 5.50 4.87 -1.31
N LEU A 56 4.34 4.21 -1.48
CA LEU A 56 3.22 4.24 -0.54
C LEU A 56 2.57 2.86 -0.43
N ILE A 57 2.07 2.53 0.75
CA ILE A 57 1.31 1.29 0.98
C ILE A 57 0.02 1.63 1.73
N TYR A 58 -1.12 1.25 1.14
CA TYR A 58 -2.40 1.23 1.83
C TYR A 58 -2.67 -0.16 2.37
N GLU A 59 -2.87 -0.30 3.68
CA GLU A 59 -3.41 -1.50 4.29
C GLU A 59 -4.83 -1.21 4.76
N TYR A 60 -5.76 -2.07 4.42
CA TYR A 60 -7.16 -1.92 4.81
C TYR A 60 -7.87 -3.26 4.95
N TYR A 61 -8.88 -3.29 5.81
CA TYR A 61 -9.74 -4.45 6.00
C TYR A 61 -10.43 -4.83 4.69
N THR A 62 -10.45 -6.12 4.38
CA THR A 62 -11.02 -6.63 3.14
C THR A 62 -12.22 -7.53 3.35
N GLU A 63 -12.07 -8.63 4.05
CA GLU A 63 -13.13 -9.60 4.36
C GLU A 63 -12.70 -10.55 5.48
N LEU A 64 -13.67 -11.10 6.21
CA LEU A 64 -13.50 -12.22 7.16
C LEU A 64 -12.29 -12.07 8.10
N GLY A 65 -12.07 -10.86 8.59
CA GLY A 65 -10.96 -10.55 9.49
C GLY A 65 -9.61 -10.34 8.81
N THR A 66 -9.53 -10.30 7.48
CA THR A 66 -8.28 -10.15 6.73
C THR A 66 -8.03 -8.71 6.25
N THR A 67 -6.77 -8.40 5.96
CA THR A 67 -6.36 -7.19 5.23
C THR A 67 -5.58 -7.55 3.97
N ARG A 68 -5.42 -6.58 3.09
CA ARG A 68 -4.50 -6.63 1.94
C ARG A 68 -3.80 -5.29 1.78
N PHE A 69 -2.70 -5.33 1.05
CA PHE A 69 -1.96 -4.14 0.67
C PHE A 69 -2.30 -3.70 -0.75
N ALA A 70 -2.46 -2.40 -0.96
CA ALA A 70 -2.33 -1.75 -2.25
C ALA A 70 -0.99 -1.00 -2.22
N ALA A 71 0.03 -1.58 -2.84
CA ALA A 71 1.39 -1.04 -2.85
C ALA A 71 1.61 -0.25 -4.13
N ILE A 72 2.09 0.98 -4.02
CA ILE A 72 2.24 1.96 -5.11
C ILE A 72 3.72 2.13 -5.42
N TYR A 73 4.08 1.92 -6.68
CA TYR A 73 5.44 2.02 -7.21
C TYR A 73 5.51 3.13 -8.26
N TYR A 74 6.41 4.08 -8.07
CA TYR A 74 6.58 5.20 -8.97
C TYR A 74 8.04 5.62 -9.09
N GLY A 75 8.67 6.03 -7.99
CA GLY A 75 10.04 6.55 -7.93
C GLY A 75 11.12 5.48 -7.96
N GLN A 76 10.76 4.21 -7.82
CA GLN A 76 11.69 3.09 -7.89
C GLN A 76 11.02 1.83 -8.42
N ASP A 77 11.84 0.88 -8.88
CA ASP A 77 11.38 -0.41 -9.35
C ASP A 77 11.61 -1.52 -8.33
N ALA A 78 10.82 -2.59 -8.48
CA ALA A 78 10.97 -3.83 -7.73
C ALA A 78 11.04 -5.02 -8.70
N GLU A 79 12.07 -5.84 -8.56
CA GLU A 79 12.26 -7.04 -9.41
C GLU A 79 11.17 -8.10 -9.17
N LYS A 80 10.60 -8.11 -7.96
CA LYS A 80 9.57 -9.06 -7.58
C LYS A 80 8.64 -8.47 -6.53
N VAL A 81 7.34 -8.46 -6.83
CA VAL A 81 6.28 -7.99 -5.94
C VAL A 81 5.19 -9.04 -5.82
N GLY A 82 4.80 -9.38 -4.61
CA GLY A 82 3.72 -10.32 -4.36
C GLY A 82 3.79 -11.00 -2.99
N PRO A 83 2.92 -12.02 -2.75
CA PRO A 83 1.94 -12.62 -3.66
C PRO A 83 0.83 -11.66 -4.07
N ILE A 84 0.44 -11.70 -5.35
CA ILE A 84 -0.64 -10.85 -5.87
C ILE A 84 -1.99 -11.49 -5.56
N ARG A 85 -2.95 -10.66 -5.15
CA ARG A 85 -4.30 -11.09 -4.73
C ARG A 85 -5.42 -10.25 -5.34
N SER A 86 -6.65 -10.65 -5.01
CA SER A 86 -7.86 -10.07 -5.58
C SER A 86 -8.09 -8.62 -5.15
N ALA A 87 -8.62 -7.82 -6.07
CA ALA A 87 -9.08 -6.46 -5.85
C ALA A 87 -10.30 -6.38 -4.90
N ARG A 88 -10.53 -5.21 -4.35
CA ARG A 88 -11.66 -4.85 -3.50
C ARG A 88 -12.24 -3.50 -3.93
N HIS A 89 -13.42 -3.16 -3.45
CA HIS A 89 -14.09 -1.89 -3.81
C HIS A 89 -13.23 -0.66 -3.51
N PHE A 90 -12.52 -0.66 -2.40
CA PHE A 90 -11.64 0.44 -2.00
C PHE A 90 -10.52 0.73 -3.01
N ASP A 91 -10.05 -0.27 -3.75
CA ASP A 91 -8.99 -0.08 -4.76
C ASP A 91 -9.37 0.94 -5.83
N VAL A 92 -10.67 1.08 -6.14
CA VAL A 92 -11.19 2.10 -7.06
C VAL A 92 -10.77 3.52 -6.64
N ASN A 93 -10.82 3.80 -5.33
CA ASN A 93 -10.42 5.11 -4.78
C ASN A 93 -8.92 5.33 -4.94
N VAL A 94 -8.12 4.32 -4.67
CA VAL A 94 -6.66 4.39 -4.78
C VAL A 94 -6.24 4.56 -6.26
N ILE A 95 -6.84 3.79 -7.18
CA ILE A 95 -6.55 3.89 -8.61
C ILE A 95 -6.87 5.30 -9.14
N ARG A 96 -7.99 5.88 -8.73
CA ARG A 96 -8.39 7.25 -9.12
C ARG A 96 -7.45 8.30 -8.57
N ALA A 97 -7.12 8.23 -7.28
CA ALA A 97 -6.26 9.19 -6.60
C ALA A 97 -4.88 9.28 -7.29
N TYR A 98 -4.30 8.15 -7.62
CA TYR A 98 -2.97 8.10 -8.22
C TYR A 98 -2.97 7.96 -9.74
N LYS A 99 -4.15 7.87 -10.38
CA LYS A 99 -4.31 7.69 -11.84
C LYS A 99 -3.48 6.53 -12.38
N ALA A 100 -3.31 5.49 -11.57
CA ALA A 100 -2.31 4.44 -11.72
C ALA A 100 -2.76 3.30 -12.66
N TRP A 101 -1.79 2.51 -13.14
CA TRP A 101 -2.01 1.13 -13.54
C TRP A 101 -2.33 0.30 -12.30
N PHE A 102 -3.11 -0.76 -12.46
CA PHE A 102 -3.48 -1.62 -11.35
C PHE A 102 -3.35 -3.10 -11.68
N ILE A 103 -2.39 -3.77 -11.04
CA ILE A 103 -2.18 -5.22 -11.14
C ILE A 103 -2.88 -5.92 -9.98
N PHE A 104 -3.72 -6.91 -10.29
CA PHE A 104 -4.44 -7.73 -9.31
C PHE A 104 -4.74 -9.12 -9.86
N GLY A 105 -4.96 -10.11 -8.97
CA GLY A 105 -5.13 -11.50 -9.38
C GLY A 105 -6.53 -11.83 -9.88
N SER A 106 -7.56 -11.30 -9.23
CA SER A 106 -8.98 -11.50 -9.54
C SER A 106 -9.83 -10.50 -8.77
N ALA A 107 -11.16 -10.62 -8.80
CA ALA A 107 -12.08 -9.87 -7.95
C ALA A 107 -13.39 -10.64 -7.78
N TYR A 108 -14.12 -10.37 -6.68
CA TYR A 108 -15.53 -10.75 -6.56
C TYR A 108 -16.33 -10.10 -7.70
N GLU A 109 -17.40 -10.74 -8.17
CA GLU A 109 -18.17 -10.31 -9.36
C GLU A 109 -18.59 -8.83 -9.31
N GLY A 110 -19.16 -8.37 -8.20
CA GLY A 110 -19.56 -6.97 -8.06
C GLY A 110 -18.40 -5.99 -8.08
N VAL A 111 -17.23 -6.37 -7.54
CA VAL A 111 -16.00 -5.57 -7.61
C VAL A 111 -15.48 -5.54 -9.04
N MET A 112 -15.44 -6.69 -9.73
CA MET A 112 -14.98 -6.80 -11.11
C MET A 112 -15.86 -5.94 -12.03
N THR A 113 -17.18 -6.02 -11.87
CA THR A 113 -18.14 -5.20 -12.63
C THR A 113 -17.88 -3.71 -12.43
N ARG A 114 -17.65 -3.26 -11.17
CA ARG A 114 -17.34 -1.85 -10.88
C ARG A 114 -16.01 -1.42 -11.52
N LEU A 115 -14.99 -2.27 -11.49
CA LEU A 115 -13.70 -1.99 -12.11
C LEU A 115 -13.82 -1.90 -13.63
N LEU A 116 -14.45 -2.86 -14.28
CA LEU A 116 -14.60 -2.89 -15.75
C LEU A 116 -15.49 -1.78 -16.29
N ASN A 117 -16.43 -1.26 -15.50
CA ASN A 117 -17.27 -0.11 -15.86
C ASN A 117 -16.67 1.25 -15.46
N SER A 118 -15.43 1.27 -14.98
CA SER A 118 -14.76 2.51 -14.59
C SER A 118 -14.11 3.21 -15.79
N GLU A 119 -13.83 4.50 -15.64
CA GLU A 119 -13.09 5.32 -16.60
C GLU A 119 -11.63 4.88 -16.78
N PHE A 120 -11.15 4.01 -15.91
CA PHE A 120 -9.79 3.49 -15.94
C PHE A 120 -9.71 2.00 -16.30
N TYR A 121 -10.77 1.42 -16.86
CA TYR A 121 -10.81 -0.03 -17.18
C TYR A 121 -9.62 -0.50 -18.04
N MET A 122 -9.12 0.35 -18.95
CA MET A 122 -7.93 0.06 -19.77
C MET A 122 -6.62 -0.03 -18.96
N ARG A 123 -6.63 0.38 -17.71
CA ARG A 123 -5.48 0.34 -16.81
C ARG A 123 -5.51 -0.83 -15.84
N LEU A 124 -6.47 -1.72 -16.00
CA LEU A 124 -6.63 -2.93 -15.19
C LEU A 124 -5.81 -4.06 -15.80
N ILE A 125 -4.91 -4.62 -15.03
CA ILE A 125 -3.96 -5.64 -15.47
C ILE A 125 -4.20 -6.92 -14.69
N LEU A 126 -4.58 -7.95 -15.41
CA LEU A 126 -4.76 -9.30 -14.92
C LEU A 126 -3.69 -10.22 -15.52
N GLU A 127 -3.47 -11.36 -14.89
CA GLU A 127 -2.72 -12.45 -15.51
C GLU A 127 -3.39 -12.86 -16.82
N GLY A 128 -2.62 -13.16 -17.84
CA GLY A 128 -3.09 -13.62 -19.14
C GLY A 128 -2.48 -12.82 -20.29
N PRO A 129 -2.85 -11.54 -20.50
CA PRO A 129 -2.22 -10.71 -21.53
C PRO A 129 -0.73 -10.43 -21.27
N TYR A 130 -0.35 -10.43 -20.00
CA TYR A 130 1.03 -10.19 -19.55
C TYR A 130 1.61 -11.48 -19.01
N ALA A 131 2.65 -11.97 -19.66
CA ALA A 131 3.39 -13.14 -19.24
C ALA A 131 4.73 -12.76 -18.61
N CYS A 132 5.49 -13.75 -18.14
CA CYS A 132 6.87 -13.54 -17.75
C CYS A 132 7.67 -12.81 -18.86
N PRO A 133 8.55 -11.86 -18.47
CA PRO A 133 8.97 -11.58 -17.09
C PRO A 133 8.13 -10.53 -16.32
N ALA A 134 7.12 -9.92 -16.94
CA ALA A 134 6.30 -8.87 -16.30
C ALA A 134 5.41 -9.43 -15.18
N LEU A 135 4.60 -10.46 -15.47
CA LEU A 135 3.80 -11.21 -14.51
C LEU A 135 4.16 -12.68 -14.59
N CYS A 136 4.66 -13.23 -13.50
CA CYS A 136 5.15 -14.60 -13.45
C CYS A 136 4.44 -15.41 -12.37
N ARG A 137 4.42 -16.75 -12.55
CA ARG A 137 4.12 -17.66 -11.47
C ARG A 137 5.41 -18.07 -10.78
N ASP A 138 5.47 -17.84 -9.45
CA ASP A 138 6.60 -18.23 -8.60
C ASP A 138 6.19 -19.40 -7.71
N ASN A 139 6.95 -20.48 -7.80
CA ASN A 139 6.69 -21.70 -7.05
C ASN A 139 7.79 -22.03 -6.02
N ALA A 140 8.58 -21.03 -5.63
CA ALA A 140 9.71 -21.23 -4.71
C ALA A 140 9.32 -21.86 -3.37
N THR A 141 8.05 -21.69 -2.94
CA THR A 141 7.49 -22.27 -1.71
C THR A 141 6.50 -23.42 -1.97
N GLY A 142 6.37 -23.89 -3.22
CA GLY A 142 5.37 -24.87 -3.62
C GLY A 142 3.94 -24.34 -3.80
N LYS A 143 3.73 -23.02 -3.68
CA LYS A 143 2.39 -22.40 -3.67
C LYS A 143 1.99 -21.70 -4.98
N ASN A 144 2.83 -21.70 -5.99
CA ASN A 144 2.54 -21.11 -7.32
C ASN A 144 1.96 -19.68 -7.28
N PHE A 145 2.64 -18.76 -6.59
CA PHE A 145 2.22 -17.38 -6.43
C PHE A 145 2.29 -16.58 -7.73
N LEU A 146 1.29 -15.76 -7.99
CA LEU A 146 1.40 -14.70 -8.98
C LEU A 146 2.25 -13.57 -8.42
N VAL A 147 3.27 -13.15 -9.17
CA VAL A 147 4.19 -12.06 -8.82
C VAL A 147 4.42 -11.15 -10.03
N ALA A 148 4.78 -9.91 -9.77
CA ALA A 148 5.11 -8.94 -10.83
C ALA A 148 6.55 -8.44 -10.69
N ASN A 149 7.16 -8.10 -11.84
CA ASN A 149 8.35 -7.29 -11.96
C ASN A 149 7.96 -5.94 -12.54
N THR A 150 8.17 -4.86 -11.80
CA THR A 150 7.66 -3.54 -12.20
C THR A 150 8.38 -2.99 -13.43
N ALA A 151 9.69 -3.14 -13.52
CA ALA A 151 10.49 -2.70 -14.67
C ALA A 151 10.08 -3.44 -15.94
N GLU A 152 9.91 -4.77 -15.87
CA GLU A 152 9.48 -5.58 -17.02
C GLU A 152 8.02 -5.28 -17.40
N PHE A 153 7.15 -4.96 -16.42
CA PHE A 153 5.80 -4.50 -16.71
C PHE A 153 5.81 -3.23 -17.55
N TYR A 154 6.64 -2.24 -17.19
CA TYR A 154 6.72 -0.99 -17.93
C TYR A 154 7.31 -1.13 -19.34
N LYS A 155 8.09 -2.16 -19.60
CA LYS A 155 8.56 -2.50 -20.96
C LYS A 155 7.45 -3.14 -21.81
N ALA A 156 6.54 -3.87 -21.16
CA ALA A 156 5.51 -4.65 -21.84
C ALA A 156 4.17 -3.89 -21.99
N VAL A 157 3.89 -2.93 -21.09
CA VAL A 157 2.59 -2.26 -21.06
C VAL A 157 2.37 -1.42 -22.33
N THR A 158 1.19 -1.57 -22.91
CA THR A 158 0.72 -0.78 -24.05
C THR A 158 -0.41 0.15 -23.60
N GLY A 159 -0.40 1.39 -24.06
CA GLY A 159 -1.38 2.40 -23.71
C GLY A 159 -0.75 3.67 -23.13
N ASP A 160 -1.59 4.55 -22.59
CA ASP A 160 -1.13 5.83 -22.02
C ASP A 160 -0.37 5.63 -20.71
N ASN A 161 0.95 5.61 -20.83
CA ASN A 161 1.88 5.50 -19.71
C ASN A 161 2.54 6.85 -19.35
N ALA A 162 2.03 7.96 -19.86
CA ALA A 162 2.59 9.27 -19.59
C ALA A 162 2.49 9.66 -18.10
N ARG A 163 3.44 10.47 -17.68
CA ARG A 163 3.42 11.09 -16.33
C ARG A 163 2.06 11.72 -16.05
N GLN A 164 1.55 11.47 -14.86
CA GLN A 164 0.33 12.06 -14.37
C GLN A 164 0.61 13.26 -13.46
N ASN A 165 -0.36 14.17 -13.37
CA ASN A 165 -0.36 15.14 -12.29
C ASN A 165 -0.76 14.41 -10.99
N LEU A 166 0.18 14.32 -10.05
CA LEU A 166 0.05 13.71 -8.73
C LEU A 166 0.18 14.75 -7.62
N ASP A 167 0.00 16.01 -7.94
CA ASP A 167 0.02 17.09 -6.97
C ASP A 167 -1.06 16.87 -5.89
N GLY A 168 -0.78 17.34 -4.66
CA GLY A 168 -1.72 17.26 -3.54
C GLY A 168 -1.07 16.94 -2.20
N MET A 169 0.09 16.30 -2.18
CA MET A 169 0.84 16.04 -0.95
C MET A 169 1.85 17.16 -0.69
N PHE A 170 1.99 17.51 0.60
CA PHE A 170 2.99 18.46 1.07
C PHE A 170 3.98 17.74 1.97
N PHE A 171 5.27 17.95 1.71
CA PHE A 171 6.35 17.32 2.47
C PHE A 171 7.24 18.39 3.08
N GLN A 172 7.55 18.21 4.35
CA GLN A 172 8.41 19.10 5.09
C GLN A 172 9.33 18.30 6.02
N LEU A 173 10.59 18.69 6.12
CA LEU A 173 11.56 18.02 6.99
C LEU A 173 11.17 18.18 8.45
N GLN A 174 10.78 19.38 8.86
CA GLN A 174 10.40 19.66 10.23
C GLN A 174 9.01 19.10 10.54
N ALA A 175 8.93 18.29 11.59
CA ALA A 175 7.65 17.79 12.08
C ALA A 175 6.76 18.95 12.60
N PRO A 176 5.42 18.82 12.52
CA PRO A 176 4.51 19.78 13.13
C PRO A 176 4.75 19.91 14.65
N THR A 177 4.32 21.03 15.22
CA THR A 177 4.32 21.20 16.69
C THR A 177 3.12 20.48 17.32
N GLY A 178 3.21 20.14 18.62
CA GLY A 178 2.10 19.59 19.40
C GLY A 178 1.93 18.07 19.29
N GLY A 179 2.92 17.35 18.79
CA GLY A 179 2.97 15.90 18.83
C GLY A 179 3.11 15.37 20.25
N GLN A 180 2.63 14.15 20.48
CA GLN A 180 2.83 13.39 21.71
C GLN A 180 3.85 12.28 21.45
N ALA A 181 4.71 11.96 22.42
CA ALA A 181 5.67 10.87 22.28
C ALA A 181 4.96 9.54 21.97
N ALA A 182 5.42 8.85 20.93
CA ALA A 182 4.86 7.58 20.49
C ALA A 182 5.96 6.70 19.88
N ASN A 183 6.70 6.04 20.77
CA ASN A 183 7.72 5.08 20.36
C ASN A 183 7.12 3.81 19.74
N SER A 184 5.86 3.52 20.03
CA SER A 184 5.11 2.41 19.44
C SER A 184 3.71 2.85 19.06
N VAL A 185 3.26 2.41 17.88
CA VAL A 185 1.91 2.64 17.36
C VAL A 185 1.28 1.30 17.03
N PHE A 186 0.03 1.10 17.44
CA PHE A 186 -0.69 -0.16 17.28
C PHE A 186 -1.90 0.06 16.38
N ALA A 187 -2.12 -0.85 15.45
CA ALA A 187 -3.32 -0.90 14.64
C ALA A 187 -3.90 -2.32 14.67
N ARG A 188 -5.19 -2.43 15.02
CA ARG A 188 -5.90 -3.69 15.07
C ARG A 188 -7.10 -3.66 14.13
N PHE A 189 -7.10 -4.55 13.15
CA PHE A 189 -8.20 -4.73 12.20
C PHE A 189 -9.16 -5.82 12.65
N SER A 190 -8.62 -6.89 13.25
CA SER A 190 -9.40 -8.06 13.68
C SER A 190 -8.61 -8.87 14.71
N ALA A 191 -9.18 -10.02 15.13
CA ALA A 191 -8.47 -11.02 15.91
C ALA A 191 -7.30 -11.67 15.13
N ALA A 192 -7.38 -11.71 13.81
CA ALA A 192 -6.37 -12.33 12.96
C ALA A 192 -5.32 -11.34 12.43
N VAL A 193 -5.66 -10.04 12.34
CA VAL A 193 -4.77 -9.03 11.78
C VAL A 193 -4.65 -7.84 12.72
N TYR A 194 -3.47 -7.70 13.25
CA TYR A 194 -3.04 -6.57 14.05
C TYR A 194 -1.56 -6.32 13.81
N ASN A 195 -1.12 -5.09 13.98
CA ASN A 195 0.28 -4.73 13.78
C ASN A 195 0.73 -3.68 14.77
N ARG A 196 2.04 -3.63 14.97
CA ARG A 196 2.75 -2.66 15.78
C ARG A 196 3.86 -2.05 14.95
N TRP A 197 4.07 -0.77 15.13
CA TRP A 197 5.13 -0.01 14.50
C TRP A 197 5.98 0.62 15.59
N ASP A 198 7.23 0.20 15.69
CA ASP A 198 8.17 0.70 16.70
C ASP A 198 9.14 1.69 16.07
N TYR A 199 9.26 2.87 16.66
CA TYR A 199 10.17 3.90 16.19
C TYR A 199 11.62 3.53 16.45
N ASP A 200 12.40 3.45 15.41
CA ASP A 200 13.86 3.29 15.46
C ASP A 200 14.53 4.64 15.23
N ALA A 201 15.02 5.26 16.29
CA ALA A 201 15.68 6.57 16.23
C ALA A 201 16.97 6.57 15.39
N LYS A 202 17.58 5.40 15.13
CA LYS A 202 18.78 5.30 14.32
C LYS A 202 18.47 5.47 12.83
N SER A 203 17.41 4.86 12.35
CA SER A 203 16.95 4.99 10.96
C SER A 203 15.97 6.13 10.74
N GLY A 204 15.35 6.67 11.80
CA GLY A 204 14.28 7.66 11.71
C GLY A 204 12.95 7.07 11.23
N ARG A 205 12.79 5.73 11.28
CA ARG A 205 11.64 5.02 10.72
C ARG A 205 10.87 4.26 11.80
N TYR A 206 9.60 4.04 11.56
CA TYR A 206 8.79 3.09 12.29
C TYR A 206 8.94 1.71 11.64
N LEU A 207 9.49 0.75 12.37
CA LEU A 207 9.69 -0.63 11.93
C LEU A 207 8.44 -1.47 12.19
N ARG A 208 8.00 -2.23 11.19
CA ARG A 208 6.76 -3.00 11.26
C ARG A 208 6.93 -4.33 11.95
N PHE A 209 6.03 -4.62 12.87
CA PHE A 209 5.77 -5.94 13.44
C PHE A 209 4.33 -6.34 13.11
N SER A 210 4.15 -7.54 12.64
CA SER A 210 2.82 -8.08 12.28
C SER A 210 2.45 -9.24 13.20
N ASP A 211 1.15 -9.50 13.27
CA ASP A 211 0.58 -10.65 13.97
C ASP A 211 1.26 -11.97 13.56
N ILE A 212 1.57 -12.83 14.52
CA ILE A 212 2.07 -14.18 14.29
C ILE A 212 1.07 -15.26 14.70
N ASP A 213 0.05 -14.91 15.47
CA ASP A 213 -1.05 -15.79 15.86
C ASP A 213 -2.35 -15.00 15.99
N ASN A 214 -3.49 -15.67 16.14
CA ASN A 214 -4.78 -15.04 16.38
C ASN A 214 -4.92 -14.64 17.84
N ASP A 215 -5.44 -13.45 18.09
CA ASP A 215 -5.84 -13.01 19.41
C ASP A 215 -7.36 -12.75 19.47
N PHE A 216 -8.12 -13.74 19.90
CA PHE A 216 -9.56 -13.62 20.07
C PHE A 216 -9.99 -12.89 21.36
N THR A 217 -9.05 -12.68 22.29
CA THR A 217 -9.31 -12.06 23.59
C THR A 217 -9.07 -10.55 23.61
N GLY A 218 -8.25 -10.04 22.69
CA GLY A 218 -7.80 -8.66 22.66
C GLY A 218 -6.72 -8.33 23.72
N SER A 219 -6.12 -9.35 24.33
CA SER A 219 -5.15 -9.19 25.42
C SER A 219 -3.90 -10.08 25.32
N ASN A 220 -3.80 -10.85 24.23
CA ASN A 220 -2.70 -11.78 23.99
C ASN A 220 -2.11 -11.63 22.58
N GLU A 221 -1.97 -10.39 22.13
CA GLU A 221 -1.38 -10.08 20.83
C GLU A 221 0.09 -10.53 20.77
N GLN A 222 0.44 -11.27 19.73
CA GLN A 222 1.80 -11.77 19.49
C GLN A 222 2.32 -11.20 18.18
N TYR A 223 3.51 -10.62 18.23
CA TYR A 223 4.10 -9.88 17.13
C TYR A 223 5.44 -10.46 16.69
N GLY A 224 5.67 -10.51 15.40
CA GLY A 224 6.96 -10.78 14.78
C GLY A 224 7.34 -9.70 13.78
N PRO A 225 8.64 -9.45 13.55
CA PRO A 225 9.07 -8.49 12.55
C PRO A 225 8.57 -8.92 11.17
N LEU A 226 7.99 -7.97 10.41
CA LEU A 226 7.67 -8.22 9.02
C LEU A 226 8.86 -7.79 8.17
N VAL A 227 9.52 -8.75 7.53
CA VAL A 227 10.63 -8.50 6.62
C VAL A 227 10.16 -8.56 5.17
N ASP A 228 10.86 -7.90 4.29
CA ASP A 228 10.67 -8.10 2.85
C ASP A 228 11.47 -9.31 2.39
N ARG A 229 10.83 -10.26 1.70
CA ARG A 229 11.50 -11.48 1.25
C ARG A 229 12.59 -11.23 0.21
N ALA A 230 12.48 -10.16 -0.57
CA ALA A 230 13.47 -9.80 -1.58
C ALA A 230 14.74 -9.21 -0.97
N THR A 231 14.58 -8.27 -0.02
CA THR A 231 15.70 -7.54 0.59
C THR A 231 16.21 -8.17 1.88
N GLN A 232 15.40 -9.00 2.55
CA GLN A 232 15.65 -9.54 3.90
C GLN A 232 15.71 -8.45 4.99
N GLU A 233 15.31 -7.23 4.67
CA GLU A 233 15.22 -6.12 5.62
C GLU A 233 13.83 -6.01 6.23
N GLN A 234 13.75 -5.57 7.48
CA GLN A 234 12.47 -5.31 8.13
C GLN A 234 11.79 -4.11 7.48
N ILE A 235 10.50 -4.28 7.14
CA ILE A 235 9.69 -3.21 6.55
C ILE A 235 9.55 -2.06 7.55
N GLY A 236 9.77 -0.85 7.08
CA GLY A 236 9.65 0.38 7.86
C GLY A 236 9.14 1.53 7.01
N ALA A 237 8.60 2.54 7.69
CA ALA A 237 8.11 3.76 7.08
C ALA A 237 8.49 4.98 7.91
N GLU A 238 8.80 6.09 7.28
CA GLU A 238 9.07 7.38 7.94
C GLU A 238 7.80 7.95 8.57
N ASN A 239 6.65 7.66 7.95
CA ASN A 239 5.35 8.10 8.43
C ASN A 239 4.38 6.92 8.45
N VAL A 240 3.63 6.77 9.54
CA VAL A 240 2.52 5.83 9.65
C VAL A 240 1.24 6.63 9.83
N VAL A 241 0.30 6.49 8.89
CA VAL A 241 -0.98 7.20 8.91
C VAL A 241 -2.11 6.21 9.19
N ILE A 242 -2.89 6.48 10.23
CA ILE A 242 -4.06 5.67 10.60
C ILE A 242 -5.31 6.50 10.36
N ILE A 243 -6.16 6.06 9.43
CA ILE A 243 -7.40 6.75 9.06
C ILE A 243 -8.59 5.92 9.57
N PHE A 244 -9.49 6.55 10.31
CA PHE A 244 -10.75 5.95 10.73
C PHE A 244 -11.84 6.34 9.75
N ALA A 245 -11.98 5.53 8.69
CA ALA A 245 -13.00 5.72 7.67
C ALA A 245 -14.20 4.79 7.94
N PRO A 246 -15.44 5.26 7.78
CA PRO A 246 -16.60 4.40 7.85
C PRO A 246 -16.60 3.43 6.67
N PHE A 247 -17.17 2.25 6.89
CA PHE A 247 -17.39 1.26 5.83
C PHE A 247 -18.76 0.63 5.94
N GLU A 248 -19.25 0.09 4.86
CA GLU A 248 -20.50 -0.65 4.80
C GLU A 248 -20.30 -2.04 4.20
N TYR A 249 -21.07 -3.00 4.68
CA TYR A 249 -21.12 -4.32 4.07
C TYR A 249 -22.14 -4.31 2.92
N LEU A 250 -21.68 -4.52 1.70
CA LEU A 250 -22.53 -4.76 0.54
C LEU A 250 -23.03 -6.19 0.51
N VAL A 251 -22.21 -7.13 1.01
CA VAL A 251 -22.58 -8.52 1.28
C VAL A 251 -21.99 -8.92 2.64
N LYS A 252 -22.80 -9.54 3.51
CA LYS A 252 -22.33 -10.09 4.78
C LYS A 252 -23.00 -11.44 5.02
N ARG A 253 -22.24 -12.50 4.84
CA ARG A 253 -22.61 -13.90 5.10
C ARG A 253 -21.50 -14.56 5.90
N ALA A 254 -21.75 -15.75 6.41
CA ALA A 254 -20.76 -16.49 7.21
C ALA A 254 -19.46 -16.82 6.46
N ASP A 255 -19.54 -17.00 5.14
CA ASP A 255 -18.45 -17.39 4.24
C ASP A 255 -18.05 -16.29 3.24
N THR A 256 -18.78 -15.17 3.21
CA THR A 256 -18.59 -14.13 2.20
C THR A 256 -18.85 -12.76 2.80
N GLU A 257 -17.84 -11.92 2.78
CA GLU A 257 -17.98 -10.50 3.08
C GLU A 257 -17.51 -9.68 1.87
N VAL A 258 -18.30 -8.68 1.51
CA VAL A 258 -17.93 -7.65 0.53
C VAL A 258 -18.28 -6.32 1.16
N LEU A 259 -17.28 -5.47 1.29
CA LEU A 259 -17.47 -4.15 1.89
C LEU A 259 -16.89 -3.05 1.00
N ASP A 260 -17.41 -1.85 1.17
CA ASP A 260 -16.83 -0.62 0.61
C ASP A 260 -16.45 0.33 1.72
N VAL A 261 -15.28 0.94 1.62
CA VAL A 261 -14.79 1.96 2.56
C VAL A 261 -15.18 3.33 2.01
N ASN A 262 -15.94 4.08 2.81
CA ASN A 262 -16.40 5.39 2.40
C ASN A 262 -15.35 6.46 2.73
N MET A 263 -14.71 7.01 1.70
CA MET A 263 -13.77 8.12 1.80
C MET A 263 -14.41 9.49 1.46
N ASN A 264 -15.74 9.55 1.34
CA ASN A 264 -16.42 10.83 1.19
C ASN A 264 -16.72 11.42 2.58
N GLY A 265 -16.25 12.64 2.80
CA GLY A 265 -16.48 13.33 4.07
C GLY A 265 -15.21 13.61 4.85
N SER A 266 -15.27 13.49 6.16
CA SER A 266 -14.11 13.74 7.03
C SER A 266 -14.19 12.91 8.31
N GLY A 267 -13.05 12.63 8.90
CA GLY A 267 -13.00 11.84 10.12
C GLY A 267 -11.72 12.02 10.91
N LEU A 268 -11.59 11.20 11.94
CA LEU A 268 -10.38 11.14 12.76
C LEU A 268 -9.26 10.42 12.00
N ALA A 269 -8.03 10.95 12.13
CA ALA A 269 -6.82 10.26 11.74
C ALA A 269 -5.68 10.53 12.72
N TYR A 270 -4.66 9.70 12.66
CA TYR A 270 -3.40 9.90 13.37
C TYR A 270 -2.25 9.79 12.38
N ILE A 271 -1.22 10.61 12.59
CA ILE A 271 0.04 10.54 11.87
C ILE A 271 1.14 10.29 12.89
N ALA A 272 1.84 9.18 12.76
CA ALA A 272 3.06 8.91 13.53
C ALA A 272 4.28 9.25 12.67
N ARG A 273 5.17 10.09 13.22
CA ARG A 273 6.36 10.59 12.56
C ARG A 273 7.40 11.02 13.60
N ASP A 274 8.67 10.72 13.38
CA ASP A 274 9.79 11.15 14.23
C ASP A 274 9.63 10.79 15.73
N GLY A 275 9.06 9.61 16.02
CA GLY A 275 8.80 9.17 17.39
C GLY A 275 7.65 9.89 18.10
N GLN A 276 6.82 10.61 17.36
CA GLN A 276 5.66 11.34 17.86
C GLN A 276 4.39 10.96 17.10
N ILE A 277 3.23 11.15 17.72
CA ILE A 277 1.92 10.96 17.10
C ILE A 277 1.11 12.27 17.15
N TYR A 278 0.45 12.57 16.05
CA TYR A 278 -0.37 13.74 15.85
C TYR A 278 -1.81 13.31 15.58
N LYS A 279 -2.75 13.84 16.36
CA LYS A 279 -4.18 13.68 16.09
C LYS A 279 -4.60 14.70 15.05
N VAL A 280 -5.11 14.23 13.93
CA VAL A 280 -5.52 15.07 12.79
C VAL A 280 -6.91 14.67 12.29
N ARG A 281 -7.41 15.38 11.29
CA ARG A 281 -8.63 15.01 10.57
C ARG A 281 -8.29 14.74 9.11
N TRP A 282 -8.88 13.70 8.55
CA TRP A 282 -8.91 13.49 7.10
C TRP A 282 -10.18 14.13 6.51
N SER A 283 -10.11 14.55 5.27
CA SER A 283 -11.24 15.10 4.50
C SER A 283 -11.00 14.92 3.01
#